data_e18ce7dfd3d91f5570c711f061c262d1
#
_entry.id   e18ce7dfd3d91f5570c711f061c262d1
#
_cell.length_a   1.000
_cell.length_b   1.000
_cell.length_c   1.000
_cell.angle_alpha   90.00
_cell.angle_beta   90.00
_cell.angle_gamma   90.00
#
_symmetry.space_group_name_H-M   'P 1'
#
loop_
_entity.id
_entity.type
_entity.pdbx_description
1 polymer ?
#
loop_
_entity_poly.entity_id
_entity_poly.type
_entity_poly.pdbx_seq_one_letter_code
_entity_poly.pdbx_strand_id
1 'polypeptide(L)'
;MVFAQTLVARRLEDVWSIVPEGAIGRHWWVLTQRVFSHWPVRGGTQWTPQRLTWVAAMMAWDEGQTLDARWEHAREVAGRLHPHWSLGTSYSGFAAALVRESPRVVAGIKAKFREVMLAMESRHQTRCGWRAFAVDGSRVEAPLTEANEEGLGCAGREKSGPQVFLTTLWHMGLGLPWDFHLGPGTDSERRHLEQMLDDLPQHSLIVADAGFVGYELCQRVLKARRSFLLRVGGNIRLLTDLGWEHEERDGLVHLWPLAHRDLPPLVLRLIILRRGNQEIYLLTNVFDPKQLSDEDASVLYEMRWGIEVFYRSYKQTLSRRRLLSRTPATCLAECSWTMLGLWLLSLLTVTGIVAKGLDPLSWSVALARNAVRRAMRVSLRGRGGRLLRDLEAAVKDRYVRRGPKAARDYPRKKREKPPGPPKIQSASPKEIQTAKRLREKISTAA
;
A
#
# COMPACT_ATOMS: atom_id res chain seq x y z
N MET A 1 -17.96 -26.36 -2.74
CA MET A 1 -17.04 -25.45 -3.46
C MET A 1 -17.66 -24.80 -4.69
N VAL A 2 -18.40 -25.50 -5.53
CA VAL A 2 -19.09 -24.94 -6.72
C VAL A 2 -20.15 -23.89 -6.36
N PHE A 3 -20.88 -24.02 -5.26
CA PHE A 3 -21.88 -23.05 -4.81
C PHE A 3 -21.32 -21.68 -4.39
N ALA A 4 -20.13 -21.64 -3.80
CA ALA A 4 -19.50 -20.39 -3.40
C ALA A 4 -18.93 -19.61 -4.62
N GLN A 5 -18.42 -20.32 -5.62
CA GLN A 5 -17.95 -19.71 -6.87
C GLN A 5 -19.09 -19.10 -7.69
N THR A 6 -20.26 -19.77 -7.73
CA THR A 6 -21.45 -19.26 -8.40
C THR A 6 -22.04 -18.03 -7.71
N LEU A 7 -21.95 -17.93 -6.36
CA LEU A 7 -22.42 -16.77 -5.60
C LEU A 7 -21.49 -15.55 -5.78
N VAL A 8 -20.19 -15.76 -5.89
CA VAL A 8 -19.21 -14.70 -6.14
C VAL A 8 -19.29 -14.20 -7.58
N ALA A 9 -19.43 -15.11 -8.56
CA ALA A 9 -19.67 -14.76 -9.95
C ALA A 9 -20.99 -13.99 -10.11
N ARG A 10 -22.09 -14.46 -9.52
CA ARG A 10 -23.37 -13.73 -9.50
C ARG A 10 -23.28 -12.38 -8.78
N ARG A 11 -22.56 -12.25 -7.67
CA ARG A 11 -22.34 -10.94 -7.01
C ARG A 11 -21.52 -9.98 -7.85
N LEU A 12 -20.56 -10.47 -8.60
CA LEU A 12 -19.81 -9.65 -9.56
C LEU A 12 -20.70 -9.37 -10.80
N GLU A 13 -21.42 -10.34 -11.35
CA GLU A 13 -22.37 -10.14 -12.43
C GLU A 13 -23.53 -9.23 -12.03
N ASP A 14 -24.08 -9.33 -10.82
CA ASP A 14 -25.08 -8.38 -10.30
C ASP A 14 -24.53 -6.97 -10.15
N VAL A 15 -23.26 -6.82 -9.81
CA VAL A 15 -22.55 -5.53 -9.83
C VAL A 15 -22.33 -5.04 -11.27
N TRP A 16 -22.16 -5.96 -12.23
CA TRP A 16 -21.84 -5.65 -13.63
C TRP A 16 -23.09 -5.56 -14.52
N SER A 17 -24.19 -6.25 -14.21
CA SER A 17 -25.37 -6.35 -15.06
C SER A 17 -26.39 -5.21 -14.92
N ILE A 18 -26.32 -4.41 -13.85
CA ILE A 18 -27.31 -3.35 -13.57
C ILE A 18 -27.08 -2.06 -14.36
N VAL A 19 -26.02 -2.02 -15.20
CA VAL A 19 -25.59 -0.74 -15.77
C VAL A 19 -25.28 -0.85 -17.25
N PRO A 20 -25.94 -0.05 -18.14
CA PRO A 20 -25.74 -0.13 -19.58
C PRO A 20 -24.29 0.15 -20.00
N GLU A 21 -23.80 -0.61 -21.01
CA GLU A 21 -22.44 -0.50 -21.54
C GLU A 21 -22.05 0.94 -21.92
N GLY A 22 -20.87 1.38 -21.45
CA GLY A 22 -20.17 2.48 -22.09
C GLY A 22 -19.74 3.70 -21.27
N ALA A 23 -20.02 3.81 -19.97
CA ALA A 23 -19.62 4.98 -19.19
C ALA A 23 -18.63 4.65 -18.06
N ILE A 24 -17.57 5.48 -17.89
CA ILE A 24 -16.66 5.49 -16.73
C ILE A 24 -17.45 5.38 -15.42
N GLY A 25 -18.67 5.91 -15.47
CA GLY A 25 -19.50 6.19 -14.35
C GLY A 25 -20.14 5.01 -13.68
N ARG A 26 -20.42 3.96 -14.36
CA ARG A 26 -21.40 3.00 -13.86
C ARG A 26 -20.84 2.02 -12.87
N HIS A 27 -19.64 1.46 -13.11
CA HIS A 27 -19.01 0.58 -12.14
C HIS A 27 -18.55 1.33 -10.90
N TRP A 28 -18.04 2.54 -11.10
CA TRP A 28 -17.70 3.43 -10.01
C TRP A 28 -18.94 3.89 -9.23
N TRP A 29 -20.03 4.19 -9.92
CA TRP A 29 -21.30 4.51 -9.31
C TRP A 29 -21.80 3.39 -8.38
N VAL A 30 -21.82 2.15 -8.83
CA VAL A 30 -22.26 1.01 -8.01
C VAL A 30 -21.36 0.83 -6.79
N LEU A 31 -20.04 0.94 -6.96
CA LEU A 31 -19.09 0.86 -5.85
C LEU A 31 -19.33 1.99 -4.83
N THR A 32 -19.48 3.22 -5.28
CA THR A 32 -19.66 4.37 -4.39
C THR A 32 -21.08 4.47 -3.83
N GLN A 33 -22.10 4.13 -4.59
CA GLN A 33 -23.47 4.17 -4.11
C GLN A 33 -23.69 3.20 -2.93
N ARG A 34 -23.16 1.99 -2.99
CA ARG A 34 -23.20 1.04 -1.87
C ARG A 34 -22.44 1.54 -0.64
N VAL A 35 -21.34 2.25 -0.81
CA VAL A 35 -20.57 2.85 0.30
C VAL A 35 -21.36 3.98 0.95
N PHE A 36 -22.06 4.79 0.18
CA PHE A 36 -22.66 6.05 0.65
C PHE A 36 -24.19 6.01 0.84
N SER A 37 -24.87 4.91 0.46
CA SER A 37 -26.34 4.80 0.54
C SER A 37 -26.91 5.02 1.93
N HIS A 38 -26.14 4.75 2.97
CA HIS A 38 -26.55 4.89 4.38
C HIS A 38 -26.02 6.15 5.06
N TRP A 39 -25.34 7.05 4.33
CA TRP A 39 -24.77 8.24 4.93
C TRP A 39 -25.73 9.41 4.90
N PRO A 40 -26.08 9.98 6.06
CA PRO A 40 -27.00 11.12 6.10
C PRO A 40 -26.36 12.32 5.41
N VAL A 41 -27.08 12.89 4.44
CA VAL A 41 -26.68 14.11 3.75
C VAL A 41 -27.73 15.17 4.06
N ARG A 42 -27.29 16.35 4.54
CA ARG A 42 -28.18 17.48 4.75
C ARG A 42 -28.75 17.96 3.41
N GLY A 43 -30.05 18.31 3.40
CA GLY A 43 -30.68 18.89 2.23
C GLY A 43 -29.92 20.11 1.72
N GLY A 44 -29.84 20.30 0.40
CA GLY A 44 -29.11 21.40 -0.23
C GLY A 44 -27.60 21.25 -0.29
N THR A 45 -27.02 20.17 0.23
CA THR A 45 -25.56 19.93 0.16
C THR A 45 -25.12 19.68 -1.28
N GLN A 46 -24.31 20.58 -1.83
CA GLN A 46 -23.77 20.46 -3.18
C GLN A 46 -22.68 19.38 -3.27
N TRP A 47 -21.79 19.31 -2.27
CA TRP A 47 -20.69 18.36 -2.20
C TRP A 47 -21.02 17.19 -1.26
N THR A 48 -21.88 16.29 -1.73
CA THR A 48 -22.13 15.03 -1.02
C THR A 48 -20.89 14.12 -1.09
N PRO A 49 -20.72 13.16 -0.16
CA PRO A 49 -19.61 12.20 -0.22
C PRO A 49 -19.44 11.55 -1.58
N GLN A 50 -20.53 11.20 -2.25
CA GLN A 50 -20.51 10.62 -3.57
C GLN A 50 -19.97 11.57 -4.64
N ARG A 51 -20.47 12.82 -4.68
CA ARG A 51 -20.03 13.84 -5.65
C ARG A 51 -18.56 14.20 -5.43
N LEU A 52 -18.13 14.35 -4.16
CA LEU A 52 -16.73 14.54 -3.79
C LEU A 52 -15.84 13.42 -4.31
N THR A 53 -16.24 12.17 -4.07
CA THR A 53 -15.49 10.99 -4.49
C THR A 53 -15.28 10.94 -6.01
N TRP A 54 -16.33 11.24 -6.78
CA TRP A 54 -16.25 11.27 -8.23
C TRP A 54 -15.28 12.32 -8.75
N VAL A 55 -15.44 13.56 -8.29
CA VAL A 55 -14.59 14.64 -8.74
C VAL A 55 -13.15 14.44 -8.27
N ALA A 56 -12.92 14.05 -7.03
CA ALA A 56 -11.59 13.83 -6.49
C ALA A 56 -10.83 12.66 -7.18
N ALA A 57 -11.52 11.55 -7.51
CA ALA A 57 -10.92 10.46 -8.26
C ALA A 57 -10.53 10.88 -9.68
N MET A 58 -11.38 11.65 -10.37
CA MET A 58 -11.04 12.18 -11.71
C MET A 58 -9.90 13.18 -11.65
N MET A 59 -9.83 14.05 -10.63
CA MET A 59 -8.68 14.93 -10.41
C MET A 59 -7.37 14.16 -10.24
N ALA A 60 -7.39 12.99 -9.61
CA ALA A 60 -6.21 12.16 -9.46
C ALA A 60 -5.65 11.66 -10.81
N TRP A 61 -6.52 11.42 -11.79
CA TRP A 61 -6.15 10.97 -13.14
C TRP A 61 -5.85 12.10 -14.12
N ASP A 62 -6.32 13.30 -13.81
CA ASP A 62 -6.18 14.46 -14.67
C ASP A 62 -4.73 14.92 -14.85
N GLU A 63 -4.43 15.56 -15.98
CA GLU A 63 -3.10 16.05 -16.35
C GLU A 63 -2.89 17.55 -16.13
N GLY A 64 -3.92 18.26 -15.65
CA GLY A 64 -3.86 19.68 -15.34
C GLY A 64 -2.70 20.03 -14.40
N GLN A 65 -2.07 21.17 -14.64
CA GLN A 65 -0.89 21.60 -13.88
C GLN A 65 -1.24 22.25 -12.55
N THR A 66 -2.48 22.71 -12.37
CA THR A 66 -3.01 23.30 -11.14
C THR A 66 -4.15 22.46 -10.57
N LEU A 67 -4.43 22.61 -9.28
CA LEU A 67 -5.57 21.95 -8.66
C LEU A 67 -6.90 22.46 -9.20
N ASP A 68 -6.97 23.74 -9.46
CA ASP A 68 -8.17 24.39 -10.01
C ASP A 68 -8.50 23.84 -11.41
N ALA A 69 -7.51 23.79 -12.32
CA ALA A 69 -7.69 23.22 -13.66
C ALA A 69 -8.12 21.74 -13.61
N ARG A 70 -7.53 20.94 -12.69
CA ARG A 70 -7.93 19.53 -12.49
C ARG A 70 -9.35 19.41 -11.98
N TRP A 71 -9.73 20.28 -11.05
CA TRP A 71 -11.06 20.31 -10.50
C TRP A 71 -12.11 20.74 -11.51
N GLU A 72 -11.86 21.82 -12.26
CA GLU A 72 -12.77 22.30 -13.30
C GLU A 72 -13.06 21.20 -14.33
N HIS A 73 -12.02 20.58 -14.87
CA HIS A 73 -12.15 19.49 -15.83
C HIS A 73 -12.89 18.28 -15.22
N ALA A 74 -12.53 17.86 -14.01
CA ALA A 74 -13.21 16.76 -13.33
C ALA A 74 -14.68 17.07 -13.03
N ARG A 75 -14.98 18.31 -12.62
CA ARG A 75 -16.35 18.79 -12.37
C ARG A 75 -17.18 18.79 -13.65
N GLU A 76 -16.62 19.25 -14.77
CA GLU A 76 -17.29 19.24 -16.06
C GLU A 76 -17.61 17.81 -16.50
N VAL A 77 -16.64 16.90 -16.43
CA VAL A 77 -16.86 15.47 -16.74
C VAL A 77 -17.96 14.88 -15.85
N ALA A 78 -17.91 15.14 -14.54
CA ALA A 78 -18.93 14.65 -13.59
C ALA A 78 -20.33 15.22 -13.92
N GLY A 79 -20.45 16.50 -14.25
CA GLY A 79 -21.69 17.13 -14.65
C GLY A 79 -22.26 16.56 -15.95
N ARG A 80 -21.43 16.20 -16.91
CA ARG A 80 -21.84 15.53 -18.15
C ARG A 80 -22.32 14.09 -17.93
N LEU A 81 -21.64 13.36 -17.03
CA LEU A 81 -22.04 12.00 -16.69
C LEU A 81 -23.30 11.95 -15.83
N HIS A 82 -23.52 12.98 -15.03
CA HIS A 82 -24.66 13.10 -14.11
C HIS A 82 -25.35 14.48 -14.24
N PRO A 83 -26.12 14.73 -15.31
CA PRO A 83 -26.73 16.04 -15.57
C PRO A 83 -27.67 16.55 -14.48
N HIS A 84 -28.18 15.64 -13.65
CA HIS A 84 -29.07 15.96 -12.52
C HIS A 84 -28.31 16.39 -11.24
N TRP A 85 -26.96 16.36 -11.26
CA TRP A 85 -26.18 16.81 -10.11
C TRP A 85 -26.01 18.32 -10.12
N SER A 86 -26.42 18.96 -9.03
CA SER A 86 -26.03 20.35 -8.74
C SER A 86 -24.67 20.31 -8.07
N LEU A 87 -23.60 20.54 -8.84
CA LEU A 87 -22.23 20.61 -8.34
C LEU A 87 -21.89 22.05 -7.98
N GLY A 88 -21.16 22.24 -6.87
CA GLY A 88 -20.65 23.56 -6.48
C GLY A 88 -19.73 24.16 -7.55
N THR A 89 -19.71 25.49 -7.61
CA THR A 89 -19.01 26.26 -8.65
C THR A 89 -17.69 26.87 -8.18
N SER A 90 -17.30 26.69 -6.90
CA SER A 90 -16.03 27.19 -6.39
C SER A 90 -15.10 26.05 -5.95
N TYR A 91 -13.83 26.13 -6.34
CA TYR A 91 -12.80 25.21 -5.90
C TYR A 91 -12.59 25.26 -4.37
N SER A 92 -12.65 26.45 -3.77
CA SER A 92 -12.48 26.60 -2.32
C SER A 92 -13.56 25.85 -1.54
N GLY A 93 -14.83 25.94 -1.98
CA GLY A 93 -15.94 25.17 -1.39
C GLY A 93 -15.76 23.67 -1.55
N PHE A 94 -15.28 23.21 -2.71
CA PHE A 94 -14.92 21.81 -2.94
C PHE A 94 -13.77 21.36 -2.01
N ALA A 95 -12.68 22.12 -1.95
CA ALA A 95 -11.51 21.78 -1.14
C ALA A 95 -11.83 21.72 0.36
N ALA A 96 -12.63 22.68 0.87
CA ALA A 96 -13.09 22.66 2.26
C ALA A 96 -13.95 21.42 2.57
N ALA A 97 -14.89 21.08 1.68
CA ALA A 97 -15.71 19.88 1.82
C ALA A 97 -14.86 18.61 1.72
N LEU A 98 -13.87 18.57 0.81
CA LEU A 98 -12.96 17.44 0.64
C LEU A 98 -12.15 17.18 1.91
N VAL A 99 -11.56 18.21 2.52
CA VAL A 99 -10.80 18.08 3.78
C VAL A 99 -11.69 17.55 4.90
N ARG A 100 -12.88 18.12 5.06
CA ARG A 100 -13.81 17.73 6.12
C ARG A 100 -14.28 16.29 6.01
N GLU A 101 -14.62 15.85 4.80
CA GLU A 101 -15.21 14.53 4.55
C GLU A 101 -14.17 13.43 4.34
N SER A 102 -12.94 13.77 3.92
CA SER A 102 -11.90 12.79 3.55
C SER A 102 -11.64 11.72 4.61
N PRO A 103 -11.50 12.00 5.91
CA PRO A 103 -11.18 10.95 6.87
C PRO A 103 -12.21 9.81 6.86
N ARG A 104 -13.49 10.14 6.85
CA ARG A 104 -14.59 9.17 6.83
C ARG A 104 -14.76 8.51 5.46
N VAL A 105 -14.73 9.29 4.38
CA VAL A 105 -14.94 8.80 3.02
C VAL A 105 -13.82 7.89 2.59
N VAL A 106 -12.57 8.26 2.86
CA VAL A 106 -11.38 7.45 2.53
C VAL A 106 -11.43 6.10 3.25
N ALA A 107 -11.76 6.09 4.55
CA ALA A 107 -11.88 4.85 5.31
C ALA A 107 -12.93 3.88 4.70
N GLY A 108 -14.13 4.40 4.38
CA GLY A 108 -15.20 3.61 3.76
C GLY A 108 -14.82 3.04 2.39
N ILE A 109 -14.14 3.84 1.56
CA ILE A 109 -13.69 3.39 0.24
C ILE A 109 -12.59 2.33 0.37
N LYS A 110 -11.61 2.51 1.25
CA LYS A 110 -10.56 1.52 1.53
C LYS A 110 -11.17 0.18 1.93
N ALA A 111 -12.12 0.19 2.87
CA ALA A 111 -12.83 -1.02 3.30
C ALA A 111 -13.54 -1.71 2.11
N LYS A 112 -14.21 -0.94 1.26
CA LYS A 112 -14.89 -1.49 0.07
C LYS A 112 -13.94 -2.06 -0.96
N PHE A 113 -12.79 -1.42 -1.19
CA PHE A 113 -11.77 -1.94 -2.10
C PHE A 113 -11.20 -3.27 -1.58
N ARG A 114 -10.94 -3.38 -0.27
CA ARG A 114 -10.52 -4.65 0.35
C ARG A 114 -11.56 -5.74 0.18
N GLU A 115 -12.85 -5.42 0.37
CA GLU A 115 -13.95 -6.37 0.14
C GLU A 115 -13.94 -6.91 -1.30
N VAL A 116 -13.80 -6.03 -2.30
CA VAL A 116 -13.71 -6.43 -3.71
C VAL A 116 -12.46 -7.29 -3.97
N MET A 117 -11.32 -6.92 -3.38
CA MET A 117 -10.09 -7.71 -3.52
C MET A 117 -10.24 -9.10 -2.93
N LEU A 118 -10.88 -9.23 -1.75
CA LEU A 118 -11.13 -10.53 -1.10
C LEU A 118 -12.09 -11.42 -1.90
N ALA A 119 -12.96 -10.83 -2.71
CA ALA A 119 -13.87 -11.57 -3.58
C ALA A 119 -13.22 -12.10 -4.87
N MET A 120 -11.98 -11.69 -5.19
CA MET A 120 -11.25 -12.23 -6.33
C MET A 120 -10.86 -13.70 -6.13
N GLU A 121 -10.55 -14.42 -7.19
CA GLU A 121 -10.19 -15.84 -7.15
C GLU A 121 -9.04 -16.15 -6.18
N SER A 122 -9.20 -17.21 -5.39
CA SER A 122 -8.26 -17.59 -4.34
C SER A 122 -6.82 -17.82 -4.83
N ARG A 123 -6.66 -18.33 -6.07
CA ARG A 123 -5.33 -18.55 -6.69
C ARG A 123 -4.48 -17.27 -6.82
N HIS A 124 -5.13 -16.10 -6.86
CA HIS A 124 -4.44 -14.81 -6.94
C HIS A 124 -4.21 -14.16 -5.56
N GLN A 125 -4.84 -14.71 -4.51
CA GLN A 125 -4.73 -14.20 -3.14
C GLN A 125 -3.42 -14.56 -2.46
N THR A 126 -2.77 -15.63 -2.92
CA THR A 126 -1.56 -16.16 -2.28
C THR A 126 -0.38 -16.23 -3.23
N ARG A 127 0.83 -16.16 -2.65
CA ARG A 127 2.09 -16.48 -3.28
C ARG A 127 2.88 -17.35 -2.32
N CYS A 128 3.48 -18.43 -2.81
CA CYS A 128 4.19 -19.40 -1.96
C CYS A 128 3.35 -19.84 -0.73
N GLY A 129 2.06 -20.08 -0.93
CA GLY A 129 1.14 -20.45 0.16
C GLY A 129 0.69 -19.32 1.09
N TRP A 130 1.30 -18.12 1.01
CA TRP A 130 1.04 -16.99 1.89
C TRP A 130 0.20 -15.90 1.23
N ARG A 131 -0.72 -15.32 1.99
CA ARG A 131 -1.27 -14.01 1.68
C ARG A 131 -0.26 -12.95 2.11
N ALA A 132 0.63 -12.61 1.19
CA ALA A 132 1.78 -11.78 1.48
C ALA A 132 1.51 -10.29 1.14
N PHE A 133 1.97 -9.42 2.03
CA PHE A 133 1.85 -7.96 1.92
C PHE A 133 3.23 -7.32 2.05
N ALA A 134 3.66 -6.61 1.01
CA ALA A 134 4.82 -5.75 1.12
C ALA A 134 4.43 -4.46 1.87
N VAL A 135 5.33 -3.95 2.69
CA VAL A 135 5.18 -2.64 3.31
C VAL A 135 6.41 -1.79 3.03
N ASP A 136 6.17 -0.52 2.70
CA ASP A 136 7.24 0.46 2.46
C ASP A 136 6.69 1.87 2.70
N GLY A 137 7.58 2.81 2.95
CA GLY A 137 7.29 4.22 3.11
C GLY A 137 7.84 5.07 1.97
N SER A 138 7.15 6.13 1.61
CA SER A 138 7.61 7.09 0.61
C SER A 138 7.21 8.51 0.99
N ARG A 139 8.11 9.45 0.81
CA ARG A 139 7.83 10.86 1.05
C ARG A 139 7.39 11.56 -0.22
N VAL A 140 6.38 12.42 -0.13
CA VAL A 140 5.83 13.25 -1.19
C VAL A 140 6.07 14.71 -0.82
N GLU A 141 6.75 15.45 -1.67
CA GLU A 141 7.10 16.86 -1.43
C GLU A 141 5.84 17.73 -1.40
N ALA A 142 5.76 18.64 -0.42
CA ALA A 142 4.73 19.67 -0.33
C ALA A 142 5.32 21.07 -0.65
N PRO A 143 4.49 22.05 -1.06
CA PRO A 143 4.96 23.41 -1.26
C PRO A 143 5.56 24.02 0.01
N LEU A 144 6.59 24.85 -0.17
CA LEU A 144 7.23 25.64 0.87
C LEU A 144 6.27 26.77 1.29
N THR A 145 5.47 26.50 2.28
CA THR A 145 4.61 27.48 2.98
C THR A 145 4.81 27.30 4.48
N GLU A 146 4.71 28.37 5.23
CA GLU A 146 4.84 28.37 6.69
C GLU A 146 3.95 27.27 7.33
N ALA A 147 2.67 27.22 6.96
CA ALA A 147 1.74 26.21 7.44
C ALA A 147 2.19 24.77 7.15
N ASN A 148 2.74 24.49 5.95
CA ASN A 148 3.23 23.16 5.62
C ASN A 148 4.53 22.83 6.37
N GLU A 149 5.42 23.78 6.57
CA GLU A 149 6.65 23.57 7.33
C GLU A 149 6.35 23.25 8.79
N GLU A 150 5.42 23.99 9.42
CA GLU A 150 4.99 23.74 10.78
C GLU A 150 4.23 22.42 10.93
N GLY A 151 3.27 22.14 10.04
CA GLY A 151 2.36 21.01 10.20
C GLY A 151 2.86 19.68 9.63
N LEU A 152 3.73 19.69 8.61
CA LEU A 152 4.28 18.49 7.98
C LEU A 152 5.75 18.24 8.36
N GLY A 153 6.47 19.28 8.72
CA GLY A 153 7.89 19.24 9.05
C GLY A 153 8.78 18.89 7.85
N CYS A 154 10.06 19.18 8.01
CA CYS A 154 11.10 18.91 7.03
C CYS A 154 11.90 17.68 7.45
N ALA A 155 11.75 16.57 6.75
CA ALA A 155 12.45 15.32 7.03
C ALA A 155 13.66 15.12 6.09
N GLY A 156 14.57 14.23 6.51
CA GLY A 156 15.77 13.89 5.78
C GLY A 156 17.00 14.70 6.26
N ARG A 157 18.17 14.35 5.74
CA ARG A 157 19.43 14.97 6.17
C ARG A 157 19.54 16.45 5.82
N GLU A 158 18.99 16.83 4.67
CA GLU A 158 19.10 18.19 4.14
C GLU A 158 17.92 19.10 4.54
N LYS A 159 16.89 18.53 5.17
CA LYS A 159 15.66 19.25 5.60
C LYS A 159 15.15 20.24 4.54
N SER A 160 15.15 19.82 3.28
CA SER A 160 14.97 20.68 2.12
C SER A 160 13.52 21.20 1.92
N GLY A 161 12.56 20.72 2.68
CA GLY A 161 11.18 21.19 2.62
C GLY A 161 10.17 20.25 3.29
N PRO A 162 8.92 20.73 3.45
CA PRO A 162 7.86 19.97 4.07
C PRO A 162 7.44 18.79 3.18
N GLN A 163 7.05 17.70 3.79
CA GLN A 163 6.71 16.45 3.12
C GLN A 163 5.54 15.75 3.80
N VAL A 164 4.72 15.06 3.03
CA VAL A 164 3.79 14.05 3.52
C VAL A 164 4.51 12.69 3.50
N PHE A 165 4.47 11.97 4.60
CA PHE A 165 4.94 10.59 4.66
C PHE A 165 3.79 9.64 4.38
N LEU A 166 3.93 8.86 3.33
CA LEU A 166 2.97 7.87 2.86
C LEU A 166 3.54 6.47 3.08
N THR A 167 2.90 5.67 3.92
CA THR A 167 3.22 4.25 4.09
C THR A 167 2.09 3.41 3.50
N THR A 168 2.43 2.41 2.71
CA THR A 168 1.45 1.56 2.01
C THR A 168 1.67 0.09 2.37
N LEU A 169 0.59 -0.61 2.64
CA LEU A 169 0.50 -2.06 2.55
C LEU A 169 0.08 -2.45 1.14
N TRP A 170 0.85 -3.32 0.50
CA TRP A 170 0.65 -3.71 -0.89
C TRP A 170 0.48 -5.22 -1.00
N HIS A 171 -0.67 -5.66 -1.51
CA HIS A 171 -1.00 -7.08 -1.68
C HIS A 171 -0.18 -7.68 -2.82
N MET A 172 0.80 -8.52 -2.49
CA MET A 172 1.80 -9.01 -3.44
C MET A 172 1.21 -9.93 -4.51
N GLY A 173 0.19 -10.71 -4.17
CA GLY A 173 -0.49 -11.60 -5.11
C GLY A 173 -1.30 -10.88 -6.18
N LEU A 174 -1.99 -9.81 -5.82
CA LEU A 174 -2.84 -9.03 -6.73
C LEU A 174 -2.13 -7.83 -7.36
N GLY A 175 -1.01 -7.39 -6.79
CA GLY A 175 -0.33 -6.18 -7.25
C GLY A 175 -1.11 -4.89 -7.00
N LEU A 176 -1.83 -4.83 -5.89
CA LEU A 176 -2.73 -3.74 -5.51
C LEU A 176 -2.41 -3.21 -4.12
N PRO A 177 -2.64 -1.91 -3.82
CA PRO A 177 -2.68 -1.44 -2.44
C PRO A 177 -3.71 -2.24 -1.64
N TRP A 178 -3.42 -2.50 -0.39
CA TRP A 178 -4.36 -3.06 0.58
C TRP A 178 -4.82 -2.01 1.56
N ASP A 179 -3.87 -1.20 2.00
CA ASP A 179 -4.10 -0.06 2.86
C ASP A 179 -2.98 0.97 2.70
N PHE A 180 -3.20 2.18 3.18
CA PHE A 180 -2.18 3.19 3.30
C PHE A 180 -2.45 4.12 4.48
N HIS A 181 -1.39 4.64 5.07
CA HIS A 181 -1.44 5.66 6.11
C HIS A 181 -0.62 6.88 5.70
N LEU A 182 -1.07 8.07 6.09
CA LEU A 182 -0.43 9.35 5.82
C LEU A 182 -0.14 10.07 7.13
N GLY A 183 1.02 10.69 7.20
CA GLY A 183 1.41 11.53 8.31
C GLY A 183 2.36 12.64 7.88
N PRO A 184 2.82 13.47 8.83
CA PRO A 184 3.91 14.42 8.62
C PRO A 184 5.16 13.73 8.07
N GLY A 185 6.00 14.47 7.33
CA GLY A 185 7.25 13.95 6.78
C GLY A 185 8.23 13.42 7.84
N THR A 186 8.08 13.85 9.08
CA THR A 186 8.86 13.41 10.24
C THR A 186 8.32 12.17 10.94
N ASP A 187 7.18 11.63 10.51
CA ASP A 187 6.53 10.48 11.15
C ASP A 187 7.29 9.17 10.89
N SER A 188 6.86 8.09 11.54
CA SER A 188 7.50 6.77 11.51
C SER A 188 6.68 5.76 10.70
N GLU A 189 7.32 5.12 9.72
CA GLU A 189 6.70 4.05 8.94
C GLU A 189 6.28 2.84 9.79
N ARG A 190 7.00 2.57 10.89
CA ARG A 190 6.64 1.52 11.85
C ARG A 190 5.32 1.83 12.54
N ARG A 191 5.14 3.08 13.00
CA ARG A 191 3.89 3.55 13.62
C ARG A 191 2.74 3.48 12.61
N HIS A 192 2.97 3.86 11.36
CA HIS A 192 1.97 3.73 10.31
C HIS A 192 1.57 2.26 10.09
N LEU A 193 2.54 1.35 10.04
CA LEU A 193 2.25 -0.08 9.92
C LEU A 193 1.42 -0.60 11.10
N GLU A 194 1.78 -0.22 12.33
CA GLU A 194 1.03 -0.61 13.54
C GLU A 194 -0.44 -0.25 13.46
N GLN A 195 -0.77 0.91 12.90
CA GLN A 195 -2.16 1.38 12.73
C GLN A 195 -2.93 0.63 11.64
N MET A 196 -2.24 -0.06 10.73
CA MET A 196 -2.83 -0.84 9.64
C MET A 196 -2.88 -2.35 9.93
N LEU A 197 -2.33 -2.82 11.05
CA LEU A 197 -2.22 -4.27 11.34
C LEU A 197 -3.59 -4.96 11.47
N ASP A 198 -4.56 -4.28 12.08
CA ASP A 198 -5.89 -4.84 12.32
C ASP A 198 -6.69 -5.04 11.02
N ASP A 199 -6.39 -4.26 10.00
CA ASP A 199 -7.00 -4.35 8.68
C ASP A 199 -6.43 -5.51 7.82
N LEU A 200 -5.34 -6.14 8.25
CA LEU A 200 -4.78 -7.30 7.57
C LEU A 200 -5.60 -8.57 7.87
N PRO A 201 -5.85 -9.44 6.89
CA PRO A 201 -6.42 -10.75 7.14
C PRO A 201 -5.57 -11.57 8.12
N GLN A 202 -6.19 -12.48 8.87
CA GLN A 202 -5.44 -13.43 9.69
C GLN A 202 -4.51 -14.29 8.82
N HIS A 203 -3.41 -14.78 9.41
CA HIS A 203 -2.39 -15.57 8.71
C HIS A 203 -1.75 -14.85 7.50
N SER A 204 -1.69 -13.50 7.54
CA SER A 204 -0.93 -12.72 6.58
C SER A 204 0.55 -12.76 6.88
N LEU A 205 1.37 -12.68 5.83
CA LEU A 205 2.82 -12.51 5.91
C LEU A 205 3.20 -11.09 5.50
N ILE A 206 3.79 -10.32 6.40
CA ILE A 206 4.30 -8.97 6.14
C ILE A 206 5.74 -9.09 5.65
N VAL A 207 6.04 -8.53 4.49
CA VAL A 207 7.39 -8.53 3.88
C VAL A 207 7.92 -7.11 3.84
N ALA A 208 9.04 -6.84 4.52
CA ALA A 208 9.57 -5.48 4.61
C ALA A 208 11.10 -5.43 4.61
N ASP A 209 11.64 -4.22 4.45
CA ASP A 209 13.07 -3.97 4.51
C ASP A 209 13.59 -3.82 5.96
N ALA A 210 14.89 -3.50 6.10
CA ALA A 210 15.56 -3.39 7.40
C ALA A 210 15.06 -2.21 8.26
N GLY A 211 14.35 -1.25 7.68
CA GLY A 211 13.74 -0.13 8.38
C GLY A 211 12.65 -0.59 9.37
N PHE A 212 12.01 -1.71 9.11
CA PHE A 212 10.91 -2.22 9.91
C PHE A 212 11.33 -3.15 11.06
N VAL A 213 12.59 -3.56 11.14
CA VAL A 213 13.02 -4.45 12.25
C VAL A 213 13.06 -3.69 13.57
N GLY A 214 12.29 -4.17 14.54
CA GLY A 214 12.25 -3.64 15.90
C GLY A 214 11.49 -4.58 16.83
N TYR A 215 11.93 -4.65 18.10
CA TYR A 215 11.34 -5.53 19.10
C TYR A 215 9.83 -5.28 19.26
N GLU A 216 9.44 -4.03 19.48
CA GLU A 216 8.05 -3.64 19.70
C GLU A 216 7.15 -3.95 18.51
N LEU A 217 7.60 -3.60 17.29
CA LEU A 217 6.83 -3.88 16.07
C LEU A 217 6.68 -5.40 15.87
N CYS A 218 7.76 -6.17 15.98
CA CYS A 218 7.68 -7.63 15.87
C CYS A 218 6.71 -8.21 16.90
N GLN A 219 6.78 -7.76 18.16
CA GLN A 219 5.86 -8.20 19.21
C GLN A 219 4.40 -7.86 18.89
N ARG A 220 4.13 -6.67 18.35
CA ARG A 220 2.77 -6.26 17.93
C ARG A 220 2.24 -7.12 16.79
N VAL A 221 3.08 -7.43 15.78
CA VAL A 221 2.71 -8.31 14.67
C VAL A 221 2.37 -9.71 15.19
N LEU A 222 3.16 -10.25 16.13
CA LEU A 222 2.90 -11.53 16.77
C LEU A 222 1.59 -11.52 17.58
N LYS A 223 1.35 -10.49 18.38
CA LYS A 223 0.10 -10.31 19.14
C LYS A 223 -1.12 -10.23 18.23
N ALA A 224 -0.97 -9.61 17.06
CA ALA A 224 -2.00 -9.55 16.05
C ALA A 224 -2.20 -10.87 15.27
N ARG A 225 -1.48 -11.94 15.63
CA ARG A 225 -1.48 -13.25 14.95
C ARG A 225 -1.17 -13.14 13.44
N ARG A 226 -0.14 -12.35 13.12
CA ARG A 226 0.39 -12.20 11.77
C ARG A 226 1.82 -12.72 11.74
N SER A 227 2.29 -13.04 10.55
CA SER A 227 3.67 -13.43 10.31
C SER A 227 4.44 -12.31 9.59
N PHE A 228 5.76 -12.37 9.68
CA PHE A 228 6.62 -11.42 9.00
C PHE A 228 7.86 -12.08 8.37
N LEU A 229 8.39 -11.43 7.35
CA LEU A 229 9.66 -11.71 6.70
C LEU A 229 10.39 -10.38 6.52
N LEU A 230 11.31 -10.06 7.42
CA LEU A 230 11.96 -8.75 7.49
C LEU A 230 13.44 -8.87 7.15
N ARG A 231 13.94 -8.02 6.26
CA ARG A 231 15.38 -7.89 6.07
C ARG A 231 16.01 -7.33 7.34
N VAL A 232 17.15 -7.88 7.72
CA VAL A 232 17.91 -7.40 8.87
C VAL A 232 19.33 -6.99 8.45
N GLY A 233 19.88 -6.00 9.12
CA GLY A 233 21.21 -5.45 8.80
C GLY A 233 22.07 -5.18 10.03
N GLY A 234 23.25 -4.62 9.83
CA GLY A 234 24.30 -4.45 10.82
C GLY A 234 23.97 -3.56 12.04
N ASN A 235 22.83 -2.88 12.02
CA ASN A 235 22.31 -2.13 13.16
C ASN A 235 21.57 -3.01 14.18
N ILE A 236 21.29 -4.29 13.85
CA ILE A 236 20.54 -5.21 14.70
C ILE A 236 21.49 -6.22 15.34
N ARG A 237 21.34 -6.41 16.64
CA ARG A 237 22.01 -7.46 17.42
C ARG A 237 21.07 -8.62 17.66
N LEU A 238 21.51 -9.81 17.32
CA LEU A 238 20.81 -11.08 17.50
C LEU A 238 21.65 -11.97 18.43
N LEU A 239 21.00 -12.68 19.34
CA LEU A 239 21.64 -13.59 20.27
C LEU A 239 21.39 -15.03 19.86
N THR A 240 22.43 -15.88 19.97
CA THR A 240 22.35 -17.34 19.99
C THR A 240 22.60 -17.84 21.41
N ASP A 241 22.35 -19.10 21.66
CA ASP A 241 22.68 -19.81 22.90
C ASP A 241 22.10 -19.15 24.18
N LEU A 242 20.91 -18.57 24.08
CA LEU A 242 20.27 -17.87 25.20
C LEU A 242 19.62 -18.84 26.22
N GLY A 243 19.31 -20.06 25.79
CA GLY A 243 18.63 -21.04 26.63
C GLY A 243 17.17 -20.66 26.95
N TRP A 244 16.53 -19.86 26.13
CA TRP A 244 15.14 -19.43 26.34
C TRP A 244 14.13 -20.49 25.97
N GLU A 245 14.35 -21.25 24.90
CA GLU A 245 13.56 -22.43 24.51
C GLU A 245 14.33 -23.73 24.76
N HIS A 246 13.59 -24.84 25.01
CA HIS A 246 14.21 -26.13 25.34
C HIS A 246 14.88 -26.82 24.14
N GLU A 247 14.51 -26.42 22.91
CA GLU A 247 15.11 -26.95 21.69
C GLU A 247 15.68 -25.81 20.87
N GLU A 248 16.97 -25.59 20.99
CA GLU A 248 17.69 -24.72 20.03
C GLU A 248 17.80 -25.49 18.72
N ARG A 249 17.00 -25.07 17.72
CA ARG A 249 17.10 -25.58 16.36
C ARG A 249 18.10 -24.71 15.58
N ASP A 250 18.78 -25.33 14.63
CA ASP A 250 19.67 -24.58 13.72
C ASP A 250 18.92 -23.40 13.06
N GLY A 251 19.55 -22.24 13.09
CA GLY A 251 19.00 -21.01 12.50
C GLY A 251 18.07 -20.21 13.41
N LEU A 252 17.84 -20.61 14.67
CA LEU A 252 17.11 -19.80 15.64
C LEU A 252 18.01 -18.72 16.25
N VAL A 253 17.44 -17.54 16.38
CA VAL A 253 18.09 -16.36 16.99
C VAL A 253 17.09 -15.63 17.87
N HIS A 254 17.61 -14.86 18.83
CA HIS A 254 16.79 -14.09 19.74
C HIS A 254 16.99 -12.59 19.48
N LEU A 255 15.87 -11.89 19.22
CA LEU A 255 15.83 -10.44 19.23
C LEU A 255 15.47 -9.96 20.62
N TRP A 256 16.47 -9.45 21.33
CA TRP A 256 16.32 -9.01 22.72
C TRP A 256 17.21 -7.81 23.03
N PRO A 257 16.79 -6.59 22.66
CA PRO A 257 17.57 -5.38 22.89
C PRO A 257 17.63 -5.01 24.39
N LEU A 258 18.65 -4.26 24.77
CA LEU A 258 18.89 -3.86 26.17
C LEU A 258 17.70 -3.13 26.80
N ALA A 259 17.01 -2.31 26.04
CA ALA A 259 15.83 -1.54 26.50
C ALA A 259 14.61 -2.43 26.87
N HIS A 260 14.62 -3.70 26.48
CA HIS A 260 13.48 -4.61 26.68
C HIS A 260 13.89 -5.90 27.43
N ARG A 261 14.91 -5.81 28.30
CA ARG A 261 15.38 -6.97 29.10
C ARG A 261 14.43 -7.38 30.22
N ASP A 262 13.44 -6.59 30.50
CA ASP A 262 12.30 -6.86 31.39
C ASP A 262 11.18 -7.64 30.71
N LEU A 263 11.21 -7.76 29.37
CA LEU A 263 10.25 -8.50 28.54
C LEU A 263 10.88 -9.78 27.97
N PRO A 264 10.08 -10.79 27.59
CA PRO A 264 10.56 -12.01 26.96
C PRO A 264 11.34 -11.75 25.67
N PRO A 265 12.47 -12.45 25.43
CA PRO A 265 13.13 -12.38 24.12
C PRO A 265 12.20 -12.89 23.02
N LEU A 266 12.27 -12.28 21.85
CA LEU A 266 11.57 -12.80 20.67
C LEU A 266 12.45 -13.86 20.02
N VAL A 267 11.93 -15.08 19.95
CA VAL A 267 12.55 -16.18 19.21
C VAL A 267 12.17 -16.08 17.75
N LEU A 268 13.14 -16.10 16.87
CA LEU A 268 12.98 -15.89 15.45
C LEU A 268 13.87 -16.84 14.65
N ARG A 269 13.45 -17.17 13.43
CA ARG A 269 14.27 -17.90 12.47
C ARG A 269 15.04 -16.89 11.60
N LEU A 270 16.35 -17.10 11.47
CA LEU A 270 17.21 -16.36 10.58
C LEU A 270 17.44 -17.16 9.29
N ILE A 271 17.07 -16.57 8.16
CA ILE A 271 17.29 -17.14 6.83
C ILE A 271 18.41 -16.33 6.16
N ILE A 272 19.40 -17.02 5.61
CA ILE A 272 20.55 -16.40 4.93
C ILE A 272 20.49 -16.78 3.45
N LEU A 273 20.11 -15.82 2.60
CA LEU A 273 20.08 -16.01 1.17
C LEU A 273 21.40 -15.57 0.53
N ARG A 274 22.02 -16.46 -0.22
CA ARG A 274 23.27 -16.16 -0.95
C ARG A 274 22.98 -15.89 -2.41
N ARG A 275 23.37 -14.71 -2.90
CA ARG A 275 23.23 -14.27 -4.29
C ARG A 275 24.55 -13.76 -4.83
N GLY A 276 25.27 -14.62 -5.52
CA GLY A 276 26.64 -14.32 -5.93
C GLY A 276 27.47 -13.94 -4.72
N ASN A 277 28.06 -12.74 -4.71
CA ASN A 277 28.88 -12.23 -3.61
C ASN A 277 28.07 -11.45 -2.53
N GLN A 278 26.73 -11.51 -2.54
CA GLN A 278 25.90 -10.80 -1.59
C GLN A 278 25.10 -11.78 -0.74
N GLU A 279 25.08 -11.52 0.55
CA GLU A 279 24.21 -12.21 1.49
C GLU A 279 23.06 -11.28 1.90
N ILE A 280 21.86 -11.82 1.95
CA ILE A 280 20.65 -11.15 2.42
C ILE A 280 20.17 -11.92 3.65
N TYR A 281 20.06 -11.23 4.76
CA TYR A 281 19.64 -11.78 6.04
C TYR A 281 18.16 -11.43 6.26
N LEU A 282 17.33 -12.44 6.46
CA LEU A 282 15.89 -12.30 6.69
C LEU A 282 15.52 -12.89 8.05
N LEU A 283 14.70 -12.16 8.82
CA LEU A 283 14.12 -12.63 10.07
C LEU A 283 12.65 -12.95 9.88
N THR A 284 12.21 -14.07 10.42
CA THR A 284 10.81 -14.49 10.40
C THR A 284 10.39 -15.17 11.70
N ASN A 285 9.10 -15.11 12.02
CA ASN A 285 8.47 -15.92 13.08
C ASN A 285 7.88 -17.23 12.54
N VAL A 286 8.10 -17.58 11.27
CA VAL A 286 7.69 -18.85 10.67
C VAL A 286 8.85 -19.83 10.83
N PHE A 287 8.75 -20.72 11.83
CA PHE A 287 9.83 -21.65 12.20
C PHE A 287 9.92 -22.85 11.28
N ASP A 288 8.79 -23.35 10.79
CA ASP A 288 8.72 -24.54 9.95
C ASP A 288 9.11 -24.24 8.51
N PRO A 289 10.23 -24.82 8.01
CA PRO A 289 10.64 -24.65 6.60
C PRO A 289 9.62 -25.19 5.59
N LYS A 290 8.73 -26.10 6.01
CA LYS A 290 7.64 -26.58 5.14
C LYS A 290 6.55 -25.53 4.91
N GLN A 291 6.38 -24.59 5.85
CA GLN A 291 5.45 -23.48 5.69
C GLN A 291 6.08 -22.29 4.98
N LEU A 292 7.38 -22.09 5.13
CA LEU A 292 8.15 -21.03 4.45
C LEU A 292 9.58 -21.54 4.20
N SER A 293 9.83 -22.09 3.02
CA SER A 293 11.18 -22.51 2.63
C SER A 293 12.09 -21.30 2.39
N ASP A 294 13.39 -21.52 2.33
CA ASP A 294 14.35 -20.46 2.03
C ASP A 294 14.16 -19.93 0.60
N GLU A 295 13.77 -20.81 -0.32
CA GLU A 295 13.44 -20.49 -1.69
C GLU A 295 12.18 -19.61 -1.77
N ASP A 296 11.12 -19.97 -1.03
CA ASP A 296 9.89 -19.18 -0.95
C ASP A 296 10.15 -17.82 -0.31
N ALA A 297 10.94 -17.76 0.75
CA ALA A 297 11.37 -16.53 1.39
C ALA A 297 12.14 -15.63 0.39
N SER A 298 13.00 -16.21 -0.44
CA SER A 298 13.72 -15.52 -1.50
C SER A 298 12.76 -14.92 -2.53
N VAL A 299 11.82 -15.71 -3.05
CA VAL A 299 10.82 -15.26 -4.03
C VAL A 299 9.96 -14.14 -3.46
N LEU A 300 9.43 -14.32 -2.25
CA LEU A 300 8.60 -13.31 -1.59
C LEU A 300 9.36 -12.01 -1.33
N TYR A 301 10.63 -12.11 -0.87
CA TYR A 301 11.42 -10.92 -0.64
C TYR A 301 11.75 -10.17 -1.95
N GLU A 302 11.96 -10.86 -3.06
CA GLU A 302 12.11 -10.21 -4.38
C GLU A 302 10.84 -9.52 -4.84
N MET A 303 9.68 -10.17 -4.67
CA MET A 303 8.38 -9.59 -5.05
C MET A 303 8.05 -8.32 -4.28
N ARG A 304 8.65 -8.09 -3.10
CA ARG A 304 8.54 -6.83 -2.35
C ARG A 304 8.85 -5.60 -3.21
N TRP A 305 9.76 -5.73 -4.17
CA TRP A 305 10.09 -4.64 -5.11
C TRP A 305 8.87 -4.08 -5.88
N GLY A 306 7.79 -4.83 -5.95
CA GLY A 306 6.54 -4.37 -6.57
C GLY A 306 5.98 -3.08 -5.96
N ILE A 307 6.14 -2.86 -4.64
CA ILE A 307 5.68 -1.64 -3.97
C ILE A 307 6.51 -0.41 -4.40
N GLU A 308 7.80 -0.57 -4.67
CA GLU A 308 8.64 0.52 -5.19
C GLU A 308 8.23 0.91 -6.62
N VAL A 309 7.83 -0.08 -7.45
CA VAL A 309 7.26 0.16 -8.78
C VAL A 309 5.90 0.87 -8.66
N PHE A 310 5.10 0.52 -7.66
CA PHE A 310 3.84 1.20 -7.36
C PHE A 310 4.06 2.68 -7.00
N TYR A 311 5.00 2.99 -6.11
CA TYR A 311 5.36 4.38 -5.80
C TYR A 311 5.92 5.15 -7.00
N ARG A 312 6.66 4.47 -7.88
CA ARG A 312 7.08 5.08 -9.15
C ARG A 312 5.86 5.45 -10.00
N SER A 313 4.83 4.61 -10.01
CA SER A 313 3.59 4.90 -10.73
C SER A 313 2.86 6.10 -10.15
N TYR A 314 2.78 6.21 -8.84
CA TYR A 314 2.25 7.39 -8.15
C TYR A 314 3.02 8.67 -8.53
N LYS A 315 4.34 8.64 -8.35
CA LYS A 315 5.20 9.83 -8.52
C LYS A 315 5.42 10.24 -9.98
N GLN A 316 5.64 9.26 -10.87
CA GLN A 316 6.03 9.51 -12.26
C GLN A 316 4.86 9.33 -13.22
N THR A 317 4.14 8.20 -13.16
CA THR A 317 3.07 7.94 -14.13
C THR A 317 1.89 8.88 -13.92
N LEU A 318 1.47 9.12 -12.68
CA LEU A 318 0.43 10.12 -12.37
C LEU A 318 0.98 11.55 -12.24
N SER A 319 2.30 11.74 -12.31
CA SER A 319 2.96 13.05 -12.14
C SER A 319 2.65 13.72 -10.79
N ARG A 320 2.68 12.92 -9.71
CA ARG A 320 2.36 13.36 -8.32
C ARG A 320 3.59 13.33 -7.41
N ARG A 321 4.75 13.63 -7.94
CA ARG A 321 5.99 13.71 -7.16
C ARG A 321 5.94 14.85 -6.14
N ARG A 322 5.28 15.95 -6.49
CA ARG A 322 5.08 17.13 -5.65
C ARG A 322 3.58 17.43 -5.53
N LEU A 323 3.13 17.69 -4.31
CA LEU A 323 1.79 18.18 -4.04
C LEU A 323 1.68 19.66 -4.46
N LEU A 324 0.45 20.10 -4.67
CA LEU A 324 0.16 21.49 -5.04
C LEU A 324 -0.57 22.24 -3.92
N SER A 325 -1.10 21.54 -2.95
CA SER A 325 -1.83 22.06 -1.80
C SER A 325 -0.91 22.82 -0.85
N ARG A 326 -1.41 23.93 -0.28
CA ARG A 326 -0.62 24.90 0.48
C ARG A 326 -0.81 24.82 2.00
N THR A 327 -1.63 23.89 2.49
CA THR A 327 -1.84 23.64 3.93
C THR A 327 -1.72 22.14 4.23
N PRO A 328 -1.33 21.73 5.44
CA PRO A 328 -1.18 20.31 5.82
C PRO A 328 -2.45 19.49 5.54
N ALA A 329 -3.61 20.01 5.94
CA ALA A 329 -4.88 19.31 5.78
C ALA A 329 -5.22 19.07 4.29
N THR A 330 -5.01 20.08 3.43
CA THR A 330 -5.23 19.94 2.00
C THR A 330 -4.16 19.06 1.33
N CYS A 331 -2.92 19.07 1.79
CA CYS A 331 -1.86 18.16 1.34
C CYS A 331 -2.21 16.71 1.63
N LEU A 332 -2.65 16.41 2.84
CA LEU A 332 -3.09 15.07 3.24
C LEU A 332 -4.30 14.60 2.42
N ALA A 333 -5.28 15.49 2.18
CA ALA A 333 -6.42 15.19 1.33
C ALA A 333 -5.98 14.93 -0.12
N GLU A 334 -5.15 15.79 -0.73
CA GLU A 334 -4.62 15.61 -2.09
C GLU A 334 -3.87 14.27 -2.24
N CYS A 335 -3.02 13.93 -1.26
CA CYS A 335 -2.29 12.68 -1.25
C CYS A 335 -3.23 11.47 -1.12
N SER A 336 -4.19 11.52 -0.19
CA SER A 336 -5.19 10.45 0.03
C SER A 336 -5.98 10.17 -1.24
N TRP A 337 -6.51 11.20 -1.88
CA TRP A 337 -7.31 11.04 -3.09
C TRP A 337 -6.51 10.62 -4.31
N THR A 338 -5.25 11.03 -4.39
CA THR A 338 -4.33 10.50 -5.42
C THR A 338 -4.09 9.00 -5.21
N MET A 339 -3.89 8.56 -3.96
CA MET A 339 -3.73 7.14 -3.63
C MET A 339 -5.00 6.35 -3.94
N LEU A 340 -6.17 6.85 -3.54
CA LEU A 340 -7.45 6.20 -3.87
C LEU A 340 -7.70 6.14 -5.38
N GLY A 341 -7.39 7.21 -6.11
CA GLY A 341 -7.53 7.25 -7.56
C GLY A 341 -6.63 6.22 -8.25
N LEU A 342 -5.36 6.08 -7.79
CA LEU A 342 -4.47 5.06 -8.30
C LEU A 342 -4.94 3.65 -7.93
N TRP A 343 -5.40 3.44 -6.69
CA TRP A 343 -5.93 2.14 -6.25
C TRP A 343 -7.17 1.74 -7.03
N LEU A 344 -8.12 2.67 -7.22
CA LEU A 344 -9.30 2.43 -8.04
C LEU A 344 -8.94 2.04 -9.48
N LEU A 345 -8.05 2.81 -10.12
CA LEU A 345 -7.60 2.52 -11.47
C LEU A 345 -6.97 1.13 -11.57
N SER A 346 -6.13 0.79 -10.58
CA SER A 346 -5.50 -0.52 -10.46
C SER A 346 -6.54 -1.62 -10.28
N LEU A 347 -7.49 -1.43 -9.38
CA LEU A 347 -8.54 -2.40 -9.05
C LEU A 347 -9.41 -2.72 -10.26
N LEU A 348 -9.91 -1.69 -10.96
CA LEU A 348 -10.70 -1.85 -12.17
C LEU A 348 -9.94 -2.58 -13.28
N THR A 349 -8.65 -2.23 -13.45
CA THR A 349 -7.80 -2.85 -14.47
C THR A 349 -7.52 -4.31 -14.15
N VAL A 350 -7.12 -4.59 -12.91
CA VAL A 350 -6.77 -5.96 -12.47
C VAL A 350 -8.01 -6.86 -12.49
N THR A 351 -9.18 -6.37 -12.07
CA THR A 351 -10.44 -7.14 -12.16
C THR A 351 -10.73 -7.56 -13.60
N GLY A 352 -10.62 -6.64 -14.56
CA GLY A 352 -10.84 -6.95 -15.97
C GLY A 352 -9.80 -7.92 -16.55
N ILE A 353 -8.53 -7.80 -16.16
CA ILE A 353 -7.44 -8.69 -16.59
C ILE A 353 -7.63 -10.11 -16.02
N VAL A 354 -7.97 -10.21 -14.74
CA VAL A 354 -8.24 -11.50 -14.07
C VAL A 354 -9.46 -12.19 -14.69
N ALA A 355 -10.51 -11.45 -15.03
CA ALA A 355 -11.67 -12.00 -15.73
C ALA A 355 -11.32 -12.64 -17.10
N LYS A 356 -10.23 -12.22 -17.73
CA LYS A 356 -9.65 -12.83 -18.95
C LYS A 356 -8.65 -13.96 -18.67
N GLY A 357 -8.50 -14.39 -17.44
CA GLY A 357 -7.58 -15.46 -17.06
C GLY A 357 -6.11 -15.04 -17.06
N LEU A 358 -5.80 -13.74 -17.14
CA LEU A 358 -4.43 -13.23 -17.15
C LEU A 358 -3.89 -12.99 -15.73
N ASP A 359 -2.56 -12.99 -15.58
CA ASP A 359 -1.92 -12.69 -14.30
C ASP A 359 -2.21 -11.25 -13.86
N PRO A 360 -2.73 -11.02 -12.63
CA PRO A 360 -2.97 -9.68 -12.09
C PRO A 360 -1.74 -8.79 -12.10
N LEU A 361 -0.53 -9.35 -12.01
CA LEU A 361 0.72 -8.57 -12.02
C LEU A 361 1.13 -8.07 -13.42
N SER A 362 0.43 -8.50 -14.46
CA SER A 362 0.73 -8.13 -15.87
C SER A 362 0.19 -6.75 -16.29
N TRP A 363 -0.61 -6.07 -15.46
CA TRP A 363 -1.23 -4.81 -15.84
C TRP A 363 -0.25 -3.64 -15.97
N SER A 364 -0.59 -2.67 -16.82
CA SER A 364 0.21 -1.48 -17.10
C SER A 364 -0.49 -0.21 -16.59
N VAL A 365 0.08 0.44 -15.57
CA VAL A 365 -0.43 1.71 -15.03
C VAL A 365 -0.50 2.80 -16.09
N ALA A 366 0.49 2.87 -16.98
CA ALA A 366 0.55 3.89 -18.02
C ALA A 366 -0.59 3.72 -19.04
N LEU A 367 -0.84 2.49 -19.50
CA LEU A 367 -1.94 2.19 -20.42
C LEU A 367 -3.30 2.43 -19.76
N ALA A 368 -3.48 1.97 -18.53
CA ALA A 368 -4.72 2.18 -17.76
C ALA A 368 -5.00 3.69 -17.54
N ARG A 369 -3.98 4.48 -17.16
CA ARG A 369 -4.10 5.94 -17.07
C ARG A 369 -4.52 6.57 -18.39
N ASN A 370 -3.89 6.16 -19.49
CA ASN A 370 -4.23 6.69 -20.81
C ASN A 370 -5.66 6.32 -21.22
N ALA A 371 -6.12 5.11 -20.87
CA ALA A 371 -7.51 4.68 -21.10
C ALA A 371 -8.51 5.57 -20.36
N VAL A 372 -8.31 5.80 -19.06
CA VAL A 372 -9.23 6.65 -18.26
C VAL A 372 -9.22 8.10 -18.72
N ARG A 373 -8.06 8.68 -19.04
CA ARG A 373 -7.96 10.06 -19.59
C ARG A 373 -8.66 10.18 -20.94
N ARG A 374 -8.53 9.18 -21.80
CA ARG A 374 -9.27 9.14 -23.08
C ARG A 374 -10.77 9.09 -22.82
N ALA A 375 -11.23 8.26 -21.88
CA ALA A 375 -12.63 8.17 -21.56
C ALA A 375 -13.19 9.48 -20.97
N MET A 376 -12.45 10.19 -20.12
CA MET A 376 -12.83 11.52 -19.65
C MET A 376 -13.02 12.51 -20.81
N ARG A 377 -12.05 12.60 -21.74
CA ARG A 377 -12.16 13.48 -22.94
C ARG A 377 -13.33 13.10 -23.85
N VAL A 378 -13.60 11.81 -24.02
CA VAL A 378 -14.72 11.32 -24.85
C VAL A 378 -16.08 11.63 -24.20
N SER A 379 -16.16 11.54 -22.88
CA SER A 379 -17.38 11.89 -22.12
C SER A 379 -17.75 13.36 -22.31
N LEU A 380 -16.79 14.27 -22.39
CA LEU A 380 -17.02 15.68 -22.68
C LEU A 380 -17.60 15.92 -24.08
N ARG A 381 -17.36 15.00 -25.03
CA ARG A 381 -17.92 15.05 -26.39
C ARG A 381 -19.27 14.36 -26.55
N GLY A 382 -19.89 13.92 -25.43
CA GLY A 382 -21.19 13.23 -25.44
C GLY A 382 -21.16 11.85 -26.09
N ARG A 383 -19.98 11.24 -26.25
CA ARG A 383 -19.83 9.90 -26.84
C ARG A 383 -19.63 8.84 -25.76
N GLY A 384 -20.21 7.66 -25.93
CA GLY A 384 -19.95 6.49 -25.09
C GLY A 384 -18.50 6.03 -25.23
N GLY A 385 -17.83 5.73 -24.09
CA GLY A 385 -16.46 5.24 -24.09
C GLY A 385 -16.37 3.73 -24.01
N ARG A 386 -15.23 3.17 -24.42
CA ARG A 386 -14.88 1.74 -24.31
C ARG A 386 -13.95 1.49 -23.11
N LEU A 387 -14.13 2.23 -21.99
CA LEU A 387 -13.18 2.25 -20.89
C LEU A 387 -12.83 0.86 -20.37
N LEU A 388 -13.81 0.00 -20.12
CA LEU A 388 -13.56 -1.34 -19.60
C LEU A 388 -12.70 -2.16 -20.57
N ARG A 389 -13.04 -2.17 -21.86
CA ARG A 389 -12.26 -2.85 -22.90
C ARG A 389 -10.82 -2.32 -22.97
N ASP A 390 -10.65 -1.01 -22.85
CA ASP A 390 -9.34 -0.37 -22.87
C ASP A 390 -8.53 -0.72 -21.59
N LEU A 391 -9.19 -0.85 -20.43
CA LEU A 391 -8.55 -1.29 -19.19
C LEU A 391 -8.16 -2.77 -19.23
N GLU A 392 -9.03 -3.63 -19.74
CA GLU A 392 -8.75 -5.06 -19.95
C GLU A 392 -7.59 -5.30 -20.92
N ALA A 393 -7.36 -4.37 -21.84
CA ALA A 393 -6.24 -4.39 -22.78
C ALA A 393 -4.97 -3.71 -22.21
N ALA A 394 -5.03 -3.12 -21.00
CA ALA A 394 -3.91 -2.41 -20.39
C ALA A 394 -2.88 -3.37 -19.77
N VAL A 395 -2.34 -4.28 -20.56
CA VAL A 395 -1.34 -5.27 -20.16
C VAL A 395 0.06 -4.76 -20.51
N LYS A 396 1.05 -5.06 -19.67
CA LYS A 396 2.46 -4.75 -19.93
C LYS A 396 2.92 -5.43 -21.22
N ASP A 397 3.72 -4.70 -22.00
CA ASP A 397 4.44 -5.28 -23.11
C ASP A 397 5.37 -6.40 -22.59
N ARG A 398 5.37 -7.55 -23.27
CA ARG A 398 6.26 -8.68 -23.00
C ARG A 398 7.69 -8.45 -23.51
N TYR A 399 7.99 -7.24 -24.00
CA TYR A 399 9.32 -6.93 -24.49
C TYR A 399 10.37 -7.12 -23.40
N VAL A 400 11.24 -8.09 -23.59
CA VAL A 400 12.43 -8.31 -22.79
C VAL A 400 13.61 -7.64 -23.50
N ARG A 401 14.23 -6.68 -22.85
CA ARG A 401 15.39 -6.00 -23.39
C ARG A 401 16.54 -6.98 -23.60
N ARG A 402 17.03 -7.11 -24.84
CA ARG A 402 18.11 -8.02 -25.21
C ARG A 402 19.52 -7.46 -24.94
N GLY A 403 19.66 -6.17 -24.67
CA GLY A 403 20.96 -5.52 -24.49
C GLY A 403 21.11 -4.78 -23.17
N PRO A 404 22.32 -4.42 -22.76
CA PRO A 404 22.58 -3.64 -21.55
C PRO A 404 21.86 -2.29 -21.63
N LYS A 405 21.47 -1.79 -20.48
CA LYS A 405 20.85 -0.47 -20.37
C LYS A 405 21.89 0.60 -20.68
N ALA A 406 21.67 1.44 -21.68
CA ALA A 406 22.55 2.56 -21.96
C ALA A 406 22.76 3.39 -20.69
N ALA A 407 23.98 3.84 -20.44
CA ALA A 407 24.28 4.74 -19.35
C ALA A 407 23.40 6.01 -19.51
N ARG A 408 22.74 6.41 -18.43
CA ARG A 408 21.97 7.66 -18.42
C ARG A 408 22.92 8.78 -18.04
N ASP A 409 22.88 9.88 -18.77
CA ASP A 409 23.59 11.13 -18.48
C ASP A 409 22.97 11.92 -17.33
N TYR A 410 22.60 11.25 -16.25
CA TYR A 410 22.12 11.91 -15.04
C TYR A 410 23.15 11.73 -13.91
N PRO A 411 23.26 12.68 -12.98
CA PRO A 411 23.98 12.45 -11.74
C PRO A 411 23.50 11.13 -11.13
N ARG A 412 24.42 10.17 -11.00
CA ARG A 412 24.07 8.88 -10.39
C ARG A 412 23.70 9.13 -8.95
N LYS A 413 22.48 8.72 -8.55
CA LYS A 413 22.12 8.64 -7.14
C LYS A 413 23.26 7.89 -6.42
N LYS A 414 23.81 8.47 -5.36
CA LYS A 414 24.79 7.78 -4.53
C LYS A 414 24.28 6.39 -4.22
N ARG A 415 25.02 5.34 -4.57
CA ARG A 415 24.62 3.97 -4.23
C ARG A 415 24.54 3.91 -2.71
N GLU A 416 23.35 3.68 -2.19
CA GLU A 416 23.21 3.29 -0.78
C GLU A 416 23.97 1.98 -0.60
N LYS A 417 24.89 1.95 0.37
CA LYS A 417 25.55 0.70 0.72
C LYS A 417 24.47 -0.26 1.22
N PRO A 418 24.44 -1.51 0.72
CA PRO A 418 23.52 -2.49 1.28
C PRO A 418 23.74 -2.59 2.78
N PRO A 419 22.70 -2.86 3.59
CA PRO A 419 22.87 -3.12 4.99
C PRO A 419 23.89 -4.24 5.18
N GLY A 420 24.88 -4.02 6.03
CA GLY A 420 25.85 -5.08 6.40
C GLY A 420 25.13 -6.23 7.13
N PRO A 421 25.82 -7.36 7.40
CA PRO A 421 25.29 -8.47 8.17
C PRO A 421 24.83 -8.03 9.57
N PRO A 422 23.79 -8.64 10.14
CA PRO A 422 23.41 -8.41 11.54
C PRO A 422 24.54 -8.87 12.48
N LYS A 423 24.58 -8.29 13.68
CA LYS A 423 25.56 -8.70 14.71
C LYS A 423 25.02 -9.94 15.42
N ILE A 424 25.44 -11.12 14.97
CA ILE A 424 25.07 -12.40 15.58
C ILE A 424 26.14 -12.73 16.63
N GLN A 425 25.73 -12.96 17.88
CA GLN A 425 26.62 -13.21 19.01
C GLN A 425 25.99 -14.23 19.96
N SER A 426 26.81 -15.11 20.52
CA SER A 426 26.37 -15.96 21.65
C SER A 426 26.03 -15.07 22.85
N ALA A 427 24.95 -15.46 23.55
CA ALA A 427 24.50 -14.76 24.73
C ALA A 427 25.58 -14.82 25.83
N SER A 428 25.82 -13.71 26.50
CA SER A 428 26.73 -13.66 27.64
C SER A 428 26.13 -14.39 28.86
N PRO A 429 26.97 -14.86 29.82
CA PRO A 429 26.47 -15.51 31.05
C PRO A 429 25.45 -14.66 31.81
N LYS A 430 25.62 -13.32 31.79
CA LYS A 430 24.68 -12.38 32.41
C LYS A 430 23.32 -12.36 31.68
N GLU A 431 23.33 -12.44 30.36
CA GLU A 431 22.10 -12.47 29.56
C GLU A 431 21.35 -13.80 29.77
N ILE A 432 22.06 -14.91 29.78
CA ILE A 432 21.48 -16.22 30.07
C ILE A 432 20.84 -16.23 31.46
N GLN A 433 21.54 -15.72 32.48
CA GLN A 433 21.00 -15.65 33.83
C GLN A 433 19.75 -14.72 33.90
N THR A 434 19.77 -13.61 33.20
CA THR A 434 18.62 -12.69 33.14
C THR A 434 17.42 -13.36 32.46
N ALA A 435 17.64 -14.06 31.36
CA ALA A 435 16.60 -14.81 30.66
C ALA A 435 15.99 -15.90 31.55
N LYS A 436 16.84 -16.65 32.26
CA LYS A 436 16.40 -17.69 33.21
C LYS A 436 15.50 -17.13 34.31
N ARG A 437 15.94 -16.05 34.96
CA ARG A 437 15.15 -15.38 36.03
C ARG A 437 13.80 -14.86 35.50
N LEU A 438 13.80 -14.29 34.30
CA LEU A 438 12.58 -13.79 33.67
C LEU A 438 11.61 -14.92 33.36
N ARG A 439 12.12 -16.07 32.89
CA ARG A 439 11.32 -17.26 32.60
C ARG A 439 10.70 -17.82 33.87
N GLU A 440 11.47 -17.94 34.97
CA GLU A 440 10.97 -18.38 36.28
C GLU A 440 9.84 -17.46 36.77
N LYS A 441 9.99 -16.14 36.67
CA LYS A 441 8.94 -15.18 37.03
C LYS A 441 7.65 -15.36 36.22
N ILE A 442 7.76 -15.59 34.91
CA ILE A 442 6.59 -15.80 34.04
C ILE A 442 5.90 -17.12 34.37
N SER A 443 6.68 -18.17 34.60
CA SER A 443 6.14 -19.48 34.97
C SER A 443 5.45 -19.51 36.34
N THR A 444 5.84 -18.60 37.25
CA THR A 444 5.22 -18.50 38.59
C THR A 444 3.96 -17.60 38.57
N ALA A 445 3.81 -16.77 37.53
CA ALA A 445 2.68 -15.85 37.38
C ALA A 445 1.54 -16.41 36.49
N ALA A 446 1.76 -17.51 35.79
CA ALA A 446 0.81 -18.25 34.95
C ALA A 446 0.18 -19.41 35.72
#